data_4c558917cde20e06687eddf6fccaf8d5
#
_entry.id   4c558917cde20e06687eddf6fccaf8d5
#
_cell.length_a   1.000
_cell.length_b   1.000
_cell.length_c   1.000
_cell.angle_alpha   90.00
_cell.angle_beta   90.00
_cell.angle_gamma   90.00
#
_symmetry.space_group_name_H-M   'P 1'
#
loop_
_entity.id
_entity.type
_entity.pdbx_description
1 polymer ?
#
loop_
_entity_poly.entity_id
_entity_poly.type
_entity_poly.pdbx_seq_one_letter_code
_entity_poly.pdbx_strand_id
1 'polypeptide(L)'
;MSIVSRTFPAKVTKLIIFVTSQEFNKKGMRVIGIGETVLDILFKDDQPQKAVPGGSTFNSIISLGRAGVPCAMVTEAGGDHIGDITCRYLEENGVSAEFVCRHEGVKSHVSLAFLDEHNDAQYIFYKDHASVSMDGKLPRITSEDAVLFGSFFAINPAIRPVVGGLLHAAREAGAWIYYDVNFRKNHIADLPRVLPLAEENMGLADVVRGSTEDFGYLYGLQDGEAIYGRVGRFCRTLILTDGARAVRVFTPEGCETYPVPAIETVSTVGAGDNFNAGYIYATLRGFPDQTSRIAMASRWSQDVCRQMGNNISPELVASLQR
;
A
#
# COMPACT_ATOMS: atom_id res chain seq x y z
N MET A 1 -14.17 26.85 -59.07
CA MET A 1 -13.78 26.77 -57.66
C MET A 1 -13.88 25.31 -57.22
N SER A 2 -12.76 24.62 -57.23
CA SER A 2 -12.67 23.19 -56.97
C SER A 2 -12.36 22.94 -55.48
N ILE A 3 -13.22 22.15 -54.85
CA ILE A 3 -13.06 21.69 -53.46
C ILE A 3 -12.11 20.48 -53.47
N VAL A 4 -10.92 20.67 -52.91
CA VAL A 4 -9.95 19.58 -52.71
C VAL A 4 -10.30 18.82 -51.44
N SER A 5 -10.86 17.62 -51.60
CA SER A 5 -11.02 16.65 -50.51
C SER A 5 -9.66 16.02 -50.18
N ARG A 6 -9.10 16.29 -49.02
CA ARG A 6 -7.95 15.55 -48.45
C ARG A 6 -8.45 14.31 -47.74
N THR A 7 -8.29 13.18 -48.35
CA THR A 7 -8.43 11.86 -47.75
C THR A 7 -7.20 11.59 -46.85
N PHE A 8 -7.42 11.36 -45.54
CA PHE A 8 -6.40 10.84 -44.62
C PHE A 8 -6.30 9.32 -44.77
N PRO A 9 -5.10 8.75 -44.76
CA PRO A 9 -4.93 7.31 -44.96
C PRO A 9 -5.40 6.51 -43.74
N ALA A 10 -6.23 5.49 -43.99
CA ALA A 10 -6.80 4.55 -43.01
C ALA A 10 -5.76 3.54 -42.46
N LYS A 11 -4.69 3.99 -41.82
CA LYS A 11 -3.66 3.10 -41.25
C LYS A 11 -3.26 3.43 -39.81
N VAL A 12 -3.96 4.34 -39.11
CA VAL A 12 -3.65 4.70 -37.69
C VAL A 12 -4.67 4.14 -36.71
N THR A 13 -5.74 3.49 -37.14
CA THR A 13 -6.84 3.04 -36.27
C THR A 13 -6.69 1.58 -35.79
N LYS A 14 -5.50 0.98 -35.85
CA LYS A 14 -5.29 -0.43 -35.46
C LYS A 14 -4.27 -0.65 -34.31
N LEU A 15 -3.88 0.38 -33.57
CA LEU A 15 -2.88 0.24 -32.50
C LEU A 15 -3.36 0.69 -31.10
N ILE A 16 -4.66 0.85 -30.88
CA ILE A 16 -5.23 1.26 -29.57
C ILE A 16 -6.23 0.23 -29.02
N ILE A 17 -6.31 -0.95 -29.56
CA ILE A 17 -7.14 -2.01 -28.99
C ILE A 17 -6.26 -3.25 -28.89
N PHE A 18 -5.48 -3.39 -27.82
CA PHE A 18 -5.01 -4.66 -27.26
C PHE A 18 -4.10 -4.40 -26.04
N VAL A 19 -4.64 -3.78 -24.98
CA VAL A 19 -4.14 -3.96 -23.61
C VAL A 19 -5.34 -4.31 -22.74
N THR A 20 -6.11 -5.28 -23.16
CA THR A 20 -7.09 -5.96 -22.32
C THR A 20 -6.60 -7.38 -22.17
N SER A 21 -6.36 -7.78 -20.90
CA SER A 21 -6.02 -9.14 -20.50
C SER A 21 -4.71 -9.73 -21.08
N GLN A 22 -3.57 -9.10 -20.86
CA GLN A 22 -2.38 -9.92 -20.66
C GLN A 22 -2.61 -10.63 -19.32
N GLU A 23 -2.83 -11.93 -19.39
CA GLU A 23 -2.90 -12.83 -18.25
C GLU A 23 -1.65 -12.64 -17.41
N PHE A 24 -1.79 -11.95 -16.26
CA PHE A 24 -0.75 -11.81 -15.26
C PHE A 24 -0.54 -13.17 -14.57
N ASN A 25 -0.08 -14.17 -15.29
CA ASN A 25 0.43 -15.39 -14.70
C ASN A 25 1.94 -15.20 -14.47
N LYS A 26 2.30 -14.30 -13.55
CA LYS A 26 3.70 -13.99 -13.22
C LYS A 26 4.13 -14.76 -11.97
N LYS A 27 4.20 -16.09 -12.11
CA LYS A 27 4.79 -16.96 -11.10
C LYS A 27 6.26 -16.54 -10.90
N GLY A 28 6.57 -15.88 -9.76
CA GLY A 28 7.91 -15.44 -9.41
C GLY A 28 8.15 -13.92 -9.36
N MET A 29 7.13 -13.08 -9.59
CA MET A 29 7.28 -11.62 -9.39
C MET A 29 7.66 -11.29 -7.96
N ARG A 30 8.65 -10.40 -7.79
CA ARG A 30 9.05 -9.85 -6.50
C ARG A 30 8.18 -8.62 -6.20
N VAL A 31 7.76 -8.47 -4.93
CA VAL A 31 7.10 -7.24 -4.44
C VAL A 31 8.11 -6.37 -3.72
N ILE A 32 8.25 -5.14 -4.16
CA ILE A 32 9.06 -4.11 -3.50
C ILE A 32 8.12 -3.18 -2.75
N GLY A 33 8.18 -3.23 -1.41
CA GLY A 33 7.49 -2.28 -0.55
C GLY A 33 8.33 -1.04 -0.33
N ILE A 34 7.73 0.15 -0.50
CA ILE A 34 8.37 1.44 -0.20
C ILE A 34 7.53 2.14 0.86
N GLY A 35 8.04 2.25 2.09
CA GLY A 35 7.24 2.80 3.18
C GLY A 35 8.02 2.98 4.48
N GLU A 36 7.36 3.57 5.46
CA GLU A 36 7.90 3.79 6.79
C GLU A 36 7.90 2.50 7.63
N THR A 37 8.86 2.41 8.54
CA THR A 37 8.84 1.43 9.64
C THR A 37 8.78 2.15 10.98
N VAL A 38 8.11 1.53 11.94
CA VAL A 38 7.96 2.02 13.30
C VAL A 38 7.91 0.83 14.27
N LEU A 39 8.49 0.95 15.45
CA LEU A 39 8.25 -0.01 16.51
C LEU A 39 7.02 0.41 17.30
N ASP A 40 5.92 -0.31 17.15
CA ASP A 40 4.69 -0.08 17.90
C ASP A 40 4.77 -0.77 19.25
N ILE A 41 4.63 0.01 20.35
CA ILE A 41 4.52 -0.50 21.70
C ILE A 41 3.07 -0.37 22.14
N LEU A 42 2.40 -1.51 22.28
CA LEU A 42 0.98 -1.57 22.62
C LEU A 42 0.81 -1.53 24.14
N PHE A 43 -0.07 -0.66 24.60
CA PHE A 43 -0.48 -0.55 26.00
C PHE A 43 -1.96 -0.91 26.15
N LYS A 44 -2.28 -1.64 27.22
CA LYS A 44 -3.65 -1.88 27.68
C LYS A 44 -3.67 -1.63 29.17
N ASP A 45 -4.64 -0.84 29.66
CA ASP A 45 -4.75 -0.46 31.07
C ASP A 45 -3.42 0.12 31.61
N ASP A 46 -2.81 1.03 30.82
CA ASP A 46 -1.50 1.67 31.08
C ASP A 46 -0.31 0.71 31.25
N GLN A 47 -0.49 -0.57 30.91
CA GLN A 47 0.58 -1.57 30.96
C GLN A 47 1.05 -1.96 29.56
N PRO A 48 2.37 -2.01 29.31
CA PRO A 48 2.90 -2.47 28.03
C PRO A 48 2.59 -3.95 27.83
N GLN A 49 2.00 -4.28 26.70
CA GLN A 49 1.59 -5.64 26.35
C GLN A 49 2.55 -6.29 25.36
N LYS A 50 2.96 -5.53 24.34
CA LYS A 50 3.72 -6.06 23.22
C LYS A 50 4.47 -4.93 22.51
N ALA A 51 5.66 -5.24 22.01
CA ALA A 51 6.36 -4.41 21.04
C ALA A 51 6.52 -5.17 19.73
N VAL A 52 6.13 -4.57 18.61
CA VAL A 52 6.17 -5.21 17.29
C VAL A 52 6.49 -4.18 16.22
N PRO A 53 7.39 -4.50 15.26
CA PRO A 53 7.59 -3.65 14.10
C PRO A 53 6.30 -3.53 13.27
N GLY A 54 6.02 -2.33 12.79
CA GLY A 54 4.83 -1.99 12.02
C GLY A 54 5.09 -0.89 11.00
N GLY A 55 4.01 -0.38 10.44
CA GLY A 55 3.93 0.56 9.34
C GLY A 55 3.03 0.00 8.25
N SER A 56 2.26 0.83 7.55
CA SER A 56 1.23 0.34 6.62
C SER A 56 1.82 -0.56 5.52
N THR A 57 2.76 -0.03 4.72
CA THR A 57 3.45 -0.84 3.71
C THR A 57 4.21 -2.01 4.33
N PHE A 58 4.82 -1.81 5.50
CA PHE A 58 5.55 -2.85 6.22
C PHE A 58 4.64 -4.04 6.57
N ASN A 59 3.47 -3.79 7.15
CA ASN A 59 2.50 -4.83 7.49
C ASN A 59 2.05 -5.63 6.26
N SER A 60 1.81 -4.93 5.14
CA SER A 60 1.45 -5.57 3.87
C SER A 60 2.56 -6.49 3.37
N ILE A 61 3.81 -6.02 3.39
CA ILE A 61 4.98 -6.77 2.91
C ILE A 61 5.28 -7.98 3.80
N ILE A 62 5.16 -7.85 5.12
CA ILE A 62 5.29 -8.98 6.04
C ILE A 62 4.27 -10.07 5.74
N SER A 63 3.02 -9.70 5.52
CA SER A 63 1.96 -10.67 5.21
C SER A 63 2.19 -11.35 3.85
N LEU A 64 2.67 -10.64 2.85
CA LEU A 64 3.08 -11.21 1.56
C LEU A 64 4.26 -12.18 1.72
N GLY A 65 5.28 -11.81 2.49
CA GLY A 65 6.43 -12.67 2.78
C GLY A 65 6.03 -13.98 3.47
N ARG A 66 5.17 -13.90 4.50
CA ARG A 66 4.56 -15.08 5.16
C ARG A 66 3.82 -15.99 4.19
N ALA A 67 3.16 -15.41 3.18
CA ALA A 67 2.46 -16.16 2.13
C ALA A 67 3.40 -16.71 1.03
N GLY A 68 4.72 -16.59 1.20
CA GLY A 68 5.73 -17.12 0.27
C GLY A 68 5.86 -16.30 -1.01
N VAL A 69 5.51 -15.01 -0.99
CA VAL A 69 5.81 -14.08 -2.10
C VAL A 69 7.22 -13.54 -1.90
N PRO A 70 8.09 -13.55 -2.92
CA PRO A 70 9.39 -12.88 -2.83
C PRO A 70 9.20 -11.38 -2.59
N CYS A 71 9.71 -10.88 -1.46
CA CYS A 71 9.50 -9.49 -1.05
C CYS A 71 10.81 -8.82 -0.65
N ALA A 72 10.89 -7.50 -0.86
CA ALA A 72 11.93 -6.65 -0.32
C ALA A 72 11.32 -5.35 0.22
N MET A 73 11.90 -4.79 1.29
CA MET A 73 11.43 -3.54 1.89
C MET A 73 12.45 -2.43 1.66
N VAL A 74 12.00 -1.33 1.08
CA VAL A 74 12.73 -0.06 0.97
C VAL A 74 12.21 0.86 2.06
N THR A 75 13.04 1.15 3.03
CA THR A 75 12.67 1.94 4.21
C THR A 75 13.90 2.51 4.89
N GLU A 76 13.69 3.26 5.94
CA GLU A 76 14.72 3.81 6.81
C GLU A 76 14.58 3.26 8.23
N ALA A 77 15.70 3.10 8.90
CA ALA A 77 15.77 2.78 10.33
C ALA A 77 17.02 3.38 10.96
N GLY A 78 16.99 3.64 12.25
CA GLY A 78 18.18 4.04 12.98
C GLY A 78 19.25 2.94 13.00
N GLY A 79 20.52 3.34 13.20
CA GLY A 79 21.64 2.43 13.48
C GLY A 79 21.61 1.91 14.92
N ASP A 80 20.41 1.63 15.44
CA ASP A 80 20.15 1.24 16.83
C ASP A 80 19.53 -0.15 16.94
N HIS A 81 19.29 -0.60 18.16
CA HIS A 81 18.73 -1.92 18.44
C HIS A 81 17.32 -2.13 17.86
N ILE A 82 16.52 -1.06 17.73
CA ILE A 82 15.18 -1.13 17.12
C ILE A 82 15.30 -1.40 15.62
N GLY A 83 16.26 -0.76 14.94
CA GLY A 83 16.56 -1.06 13.55
C GLY A 83 17.04 -2.50 13.36
N ASP A 84 17.79 -3.08 14.32
CA ASP A 84 18.18 -4.50 14.28
C ASP A 84 16.96 -5.43 14.44
N ILE A 85 16.02 -5.08 15.34
CA ILE A 85 14.74 -5.79 15.49
C ILE A 85 13.96 -5.74 14.17
N THR A 86 13.88 -4.57 13.53
CA THR A 86 13.16 -4.38 12.27
C THR A 86 13.73 -5.25 11.15
N CYS A 87 15.05 -5.24 10.94
CA CYS A 87 15.71 -6.06 9.92
C CYS A 87 15.51 -7.56 10.16
N ARG A 88 15.72 -8.00 11.39
CA ARG A 88 15.50 -9.40 11.77
C ARG A 88 14.05 -9.82 11.57
N TYR A 89 13.07 -8.99 11.94
CA TYR A 89 11.66 -9.28 11.74
C TYR A 89 11.27 -9.40 10.26
N LEU A 90 11.84 -8.57 9.39
CA LEU A 90 11.69 -8.71 7.93
C LEU A 90 12.17 -10.09 7.47
N GLU A 91 13.40 -10.46 7.81
CA GLU A 91 14.05 -11.72 7.39
C GLU A 91 13.31 -12.96 7.92
N GLU A 92 12.90 -12.96 9.19
CA GLU A 92 12.11 -14.03 9.82
C GLU A 92 10.75 -14.25 9.14
N ASN A 93 10.23 -13.23 8.44
CA ASN A 93 8.97 -13.30 7.69
C ASN A 93 9.18 -13.42 6.18
N GLY A 94 10.38 -13.80 5.71
CA GLY A 94 10.67 -14.05 4.30
C GLY A 94 10.79 -12.79 3.44
N VAL A 95 11.08 -11.64 4.06
CA VAL A 95 11.25 -10.35 3.38
C VAL A 95 12.73 -9.94 3.42
N SER A 96 13.30 -9.56 2.27
CA SER A 96 14.67 -9.05 2.22
C SER A 96 14.77 -7.68 2.88
N ALA A 97 15.70 -7.56 3.83
CA ALA A 97 16.08 -6.31 4.49
C ALA A 97 17.23 -5.57 3.77
N GLU A 98 17.66 -6.03 2.58
CA GLU A 98 18.81 -5.50 1.83
C GLU A 98 18.73 -4.00 1.54
N PHE A 99 17.51 -3.46 1.44
CA PHE A 99 17.24 -2.05 1.10
C PHE A 99 16.73 -1.23 2.29
N VAL A 100 16.96 -1.72 3.51
CA VAL A 100 16.75 -0.92 4.72
C VAL A 100 17.92 0.04 4.89
N CYS A 101 17.69 1.34 4.71
CA CYS A 101 18.70 2.37 4.94
C CYS A 101 18.90 2.57 6.44
N ARG A 102 20.10 2.26 6.95
CA ARG A 102 20.48 2.38 8.36
C ARG A 102 21.26 3.66 8.58
N HIS A 103 20.77 4.52 9.48
CA HIS A 103 21.40 5.82 9.77
C HIS A 103 22.10 5.81 11.12
N GLU A 104 23.42 5.85 11.10
CA GLU A 104 24.22 5.92 12.33
C GLU A 104 23.92 7.20 13.13
N GLY A 105 23.75 7.04 14.45
CA GLY A 105 23.43 8.16 15.34
C GLY A 105 22.00 8.68 15.28
N VAL A 106 21.16 8.14 14.41
CA VAL A 106 19.73 8.44 14.33
C VAL A 106 18.94 7.38 15.11
N LYS A 107 17.86 7.77 15.76
CA LYS A 107 16.97 6.86 16.48
C LYS A 107 15.88 6.36 15.56
N SER A 108 15.63 5.05 15.59
CA SER A 108 14.47 4.45 14.94
C SER A 108 13.16 5.01 15.48
N HIS A 109 12.14 5.08 14.63
CA HIS A 109 10.82 5.56 15.02
C HIS A 109 10.12 4.59 15.98
N VAL A 110 9.45 5.16 16.98
CA VAL A 110 8.65 4.41 17.97
C VAL A 110 7.27 5.05 18.04
N SER A 111 6.25 4.22 18.16
CA SER A 111 4.92 4.67 18.55
C SER A 111 4.46 3.99 19.84
N LEU A 112 3.68 4.72 20.63
CA LEU A 112 2.94 4.19 21.76
C LEU A 112 1.48 4.10 21.34
N ALA A 113 0.92 2.89 21.34
CA ALA A 113 -0.47 2.62 20.98
C ALA A 113 -1.26 2.27 22.25
N PHE A 114 -2.09 3.17 22.72
CA PHE A 114 -2.94 2.97 23.90
C PHE A 114 -4.30 2.42 23.45
N LEU A 115 -4.60 1.18 23.83
CA LEU A 115 -5.84 0.51 23.49
C LEU A 115 -6.95 0.90 24.47
N ASP A 116 -8.08 1.35 23.96
CA ASP A 116 -9.28 1.60 24.74
C ASP A 116 -10.07 0.30 25.07
N GLU A 117 -11.28 0.44 25.65
CA GLU A 117 -12.17 -0.69 25.99
C GLU A 117 -12.59 -1.52 24.78
N HIS A 118 -12.60 -0.91 23.59
CA HIS A 118 -12.95 -1.54 22.30
C HIS A 118 -11.73 -2.04 21.52
N ASN A 119 -10.52 -1.92 22.09
CA ASN A 119 -9.22 -2.17 21.45
C ASN A 119 -8.94 -1.24 20.25
N ASP A 120 -9.55 -0.06 20.22
CA ASP A 120 -9.16 0.99 19.29
C ASP A 120 -7.93 1.70 19.84
N ALA A 121 -6.92 1.92 18.96
CA ALA A 121 -5.64 2.44 19.40
C ALA A 121 -5.54 3.96 19.22
N GLN A 122 -5.13 4.65 20.29
CA GLN A 122 -4.66 6.03 20.23
C GLN A 122 -3.15 6.04 20.15
N TYR A 123 -2.59 6.69 19.13
CA TYR A 123 -1.17 6.67 18.85
C TYR A 123 -0.46 7.95 19.27
N ILE A 124 0.70 7.81 19.92
CA ILE A 124 1.68 8.88 20.13
C ILE A 124 2.96 8.47 19.40
N PHE A 125 3.42 9.29 18.44
CA PHE A 125 4.60 9.00 17.66
C PHE A 125 5.82 9.74 18.18
N TYR A 126 6.92 9.02 18.34
CA TYR A 126 8.25 9.54 18.66
C TYR A 126 9.14 9.34 17.44
N LYS A 127 9.40 10.43 16.74
CA LYS A 127 10.21 10.45 15.52
C LYS A 127 11.40 11.37 15.73
N ASP A 128 12.58 10.91 15.34
CA ASP A 128 13.74 11.77 15.25
C ASP A 128 13.67 12.55 13.92
N HIS A 129 13.54 13.88 14.01
CA HIS A 129 13.43 14.74 12.84
C HIS A 129 14.79 15.05 12.20
N ALA A 130 15.90 14.59 12.77
CA ALA A 130 17.24 15.08 12.47
C ALA A 130 17.79 14.62 11.12
N SER A 131 17.18 13.63 10.46
CA SER A 131 17.70 13.23 9.15
C SER A 131 16.79 12.24 8.47
N VAL A 132 16.42 12.56 7.29
CA VAL A 132 15.80 11.62 6.39
C VAL A 132 16.49 11.79 5.05
N SER A 133 17.55 11.02 4.85
CA SER A 133 18.19 10.88 3.55
C SER A 133 18.22 9.40 3.23
N MET A 134 17.42 8.96 2.25
CA MET A 134 17.51 7.58 1.75
C MET A 134 18.72 7.43 0.83
N ASP A 135 19.92 7.53 1.41
CA ASP A 135 21.20 7.45 0.70
C ASP A 135 21.80 6.03 0.69
N GLY A 136 21.02 5.06 1.18
CA GLY A 136 21.38 3.65 1.18
C GLY A 136 21.28 2.99 -0.19
N LYS A 137 21.48 1.68 -0.19
CA LYS A 137 21.29 0.83 -1.38
C LYS A 137 19.83 0.82 -1.82
N LEU A 138 19.57 1.08 -3.09
CA LEU A 138 18.24 1.06 -3.69
C LEU A 138 18.08 -0.13 -4.65
N PRO A 139 16.87 -0.71 -4.77
CA PRO A 139 16.63 -1.80 -5.70
C PRO A 139 16.67 -1.32 -7.15
N ARG A 140 17.22 -2.12 -8.04
CA ARG A 140 16.90 -2.02 -9.46
C ARG A 140 15.52 -2.60 -9.68
N ILE A 141 14.58 -1.78 -10.17
CA ILE A 141 13.20 -2.18 -10.48
C ILE A 141 13.10 -2.56 -11.95
N THR A 142 12.35 -3.61 -12.23
CA THR A 142 12.14 -4.16 -13.58
C THR A 142 10.66 -4.39 -13.86
N SER A 143 10.30 -4.75 -15.09
CA SER A 143 8.91 -5.12 -15.46
C SER A 143 8.41 -6.41 -14.79
N GLU A 144 9.30 -7.17 -14.14
CA GLU A 144 8.97 -8.37 -13.38
C GLU A 144 8.77 -8.08 -11.89
N ASP A 145 8.78 -6.82 -11.50
CA ASP A 145 8.52 -6.40 -10.12
C ASP A 145 7.11 -5.80 -9.98
N ALA A 146 6.54 -5.96 -8.80
CA ALA A 146 5.40 -5.17 -8.32
C ALA A 146 5.89 -4.19 -7.27
N VAL A 147 5.38 -2.97 -7.28
CA VAL A 147 5.72 -1.94 -6.29
C VAL A 147 4.50 -1.60 -5.47
N LEU A 148 4.59 -1.78 -4.15
CA LEU A 148 3.61 -1.31 -3.18
C LEU A 148 4.19 -0.13 -2.42
N PHE A 149 3.47 0.97 -2.38
CA PHE A 149 3.89 2.16 -1.65
C PHE A 149 2.68 2.95 -1.14
N GLY A 150 2.91 3.83 -0.16
CA GLY A 150 1.79 4.61 0.36
C GLY A 150 2.10 5.46 1.59
N SER A 151 1.02 5.88 2.25
CA SER A 151 1.02 6.68 3.46
C SER A 151 1.79 7.99 3.32
N PHE A 152 2.03 8.67 4.44
CA PHE A 152 2.79 9.92 4.46
C PHE A 152 4.23 9.76 3.97
N PHE A 153 4.83 8.58 4.14
CA PHE A 153 6.17 8.30 3.64
C PHE A 153 6.32 8.58 2.14
N ALA A 154 5.33 8.18 1.34
CA ALA A 154 5.34 8.36 -0.10
C ALA A 154 5.19 9.82 -0.56
N ILE A 155 4.68 10.68 0.31
CA ILE A 155 4.46 12.12 0.05
C ILE A 155 5.26 13.03 0.97
N ASN A 156 6.21 12.46 1.75
CA ASN A 156 7.08 13.24 2.62
C ASN A 156 8.08 14.04 1.79
N PRO A 157 8.04 15.39 1.81
CA PRO A 157 8.91 16.21 0.99
C PRO A 157 10.41 16.01 1.25
N ALA A 158 10.79 15.58 2.47
CA ALA A 158 12.18 15.37 2.84
C ALA A 158 12.86 14.25 2.04
N ILE A 159 12.11 13.15 1.76
CA ILE A 159 12.62 11.98 1.03
C ILE A 159 12.05 11.88 -0.40
N ARG A 160 11.17 12.81 -0.78
CA ARG A 160 10.50 12.79 -2.09
C ARG A 160 11.47 12.65 -3.28
N PRO A 161 12.65 13.29 -3.32
CA PRO A 161 13.56 13.10 -4.44
C PRO A 161 13.94 11.64 -4.68
N VAL A 162 14.17 10.86 -3.61
CA VAL A 162 14.54 9.45 -3.71
C VAL A 162 13.31 8.58 -3.99
N VAL A 163 12.25 8.74 -3.20
CA VAL A 163 11.01 7.96 -3.38
C VAL A 163 10.39 8.23 -4.75
N GLY A 164 10.27 9.50 -5.16
CA GLY A 164 9.78 9.87 -6.48
C GLY A 164 10.63 9.29 -7.61
N GLY A 165 11.97 9.35 -7.48
CA GLY A 165 12.89 8.75 -8.43
C GLY A 165 12.68 7.24 -8.59
N LEU A 166 12.47 6.50 -7.49
CA LEU A 166 12.16 5.07 -7.54
C LEU A 166 10.82 4.79 -8.22
N LEU A 167 9.79 5.59 -7.94
CA LEU A 167 8.46 5.43 -8.54
C LEU A 167 8.46 5.71 -10.05
N HIS A 168 9.16 6.77 -10.47
CA HIS A 168 9.35 7.04 -11.91
C HIS A 168 10.13 5.93 -12.59
N ALA A 169 11.23 5.45 -11.99
CA ALA A 169 11.99 4.32 -12.52
C ALA A 169 11.13 3.05 -12.61
N ALA A 170 10.25 2.79 -11.63
CA ALA A 170 9.30 1.67 -11.68
C ALA A 170 8.32 1.81 -12.86
N ARG A 171 7.79 3.01 -13.07
CA ARG A 171 6.87 3.28 -14.19
C ARG A 171 7.54 3.13 -15.54
N GLU A 172 8.75 3.66 -15.68
CA GLU A 172 9.57 3.54 -16.91
C GLU A 172 9.96 2.08 -17.20
N ALA A 173 10.25 1.30 -16.17
CA ALA A 173 10.57 -0.12 -16.28
C ALA A 173 9.34 -0.99 -16.63
N GLY A 174 8.12 -0.45 -16.54
CA GLY A 174 6.88 -1.21 -16.76
C GLY A 174 6.53 -2.13 -15.58
N ALA A 175 7.00 -1.85 -14.36
CA ALA A 175 6.57 -2.53 -13.15
C ALA A 175 5.08 -2.28 -12.88
N TRP A 176 4.40 -3.23 -12.21
CA TRP A 176 3.05 -3.01 -11.76
C TRP A 176 3.05 -2.24 -10.43
N ILE A 177 2.29 -1.16 -10.34
CA ILE A 177 2.38 -0.21 -9.23
C ILE A 177 1.04 -0.10 -8.51
N TYR A 178 1.07 -0.35 -7.19
CA TYR A 178 -0.07 -0.25 -6.28
C TYR A 178 0.18 0.86 -5.25
N TYR A 179 -0.67 1.86 -5.22
CA TYR A 179 -0.60 2.99 -4.29
C TYR A 179 -1.71 2.90 -3.23
N ASP A 180 -1.34 2.82 -1.96
CA ASP A 180 -2.26 2.98 -0.82
C ASP A 180 -2.19 4.40 -0.28
N VAL A 181 -3.25 5.17 -0.44
CA VAL A 181 -3.32 6.58 -0.03
C VAL A 181 -3.04 6.73 1.45
N ASN A 182 -3.75 5.99 2.29
CA ASN A 182 -3.59 5.91 3.75
C ASN A 182 -3.20 7.27 4.39
N PHE A 183 -3.98 8.31 4.07
CA PHE A 183 -3.75 9.68 4.53
C PHE A 183 -4.45 9.91 5.88
N ARG A 184 -3.70 10.25 6.89
CA ARG A 184 -4.18 10.36 8.26
C ARG A 184 -4.46 11.81 8.68
N LYS A 185 -5.41 11.99 9.61
CA LYS A 185 -5.84 13.27 10.16
C LYS A 185 -4.70 14.15 10.68
N ASN A 186 -3.67 13.54 11.28
CA ASN A 186 -2.51 14.25 11.82
C ASN A 186 -1.66 14.98 10.76
N HIS A 187 -1.86 14.68 9.47
CA HIS A 187 -1.15 15.31 8.34
C HIS A 187 -1.98 16.37 7.61
N ILE A 188 -3.19 16.73 8.09
CA ILE A 188 -4.05 17.73 7.44
C ILE A 188 -3.36 19.08 7.33
N ALA A 189 -2.55 19.46 8.32
CA ALA A 189 -1.79 20.73 8.27
C ALA A 189 -0.77 20.77 7.10
N ASP A 190 -0.29 19.62 6.65
CA ASP A 190 0.64 19.49 5.53
C ASP A 190 -0.06 19.44 4.16
N LEU A 191 -1.39 19.29 4.14
CA LEU A 191 -2.16 19.00 2.93
C LEU A 191 -1.83 19.93 1.74
N PRO A 192 -1.74 21.27 1.88
CA PRO A 192 -1.43 22.12 0.73
C PRO A 192 -0.10 21.81 0.07
N ARG A 193 0.86 21.30 0.84
CA ARG A 193 2.22 20.95 0.38
C ARG A 193 2.28 19.55 -0.22
N VAL A 194 1.51 18.59 0.34
CA VAL A 194 1.63 17.16 -0.02
C VAL A 194 0.57 16.68 -1.00
N LEU A 195 -0.54 17.40 -1.18
CA LEU A 195 -1.60 17.03 -2.12
C LEU A 195 -1.09 16.87 -3.57
N PRO A 196 -0.27 17.77 -4.12
CA PRO A 196 0.28 17.57 -5.47
C PRO A 196 1.12 16.29 -5.59
N LEU A 197 1.83 15.90 -4.52
CA LEU A 197 2.63 14.68 -4.48
C LEU A 197 1.74 13.42 -4.42
N ALA A 198 0.62 13.49 -3.71
CA ALA A 198 -0.36 12.41 -3.68
C ALA A 198 -1.02 12.21 -5.07
N GLU A 199 -1.37 13.29 -5.76
CA GLU A 199 -1.94 13.25 -7.12
C GLU A 199 -0.91 12.75 -8.14
N GLU A 200 0.38 13.13 -8.01
CA GLU A 200 1.47 12.57 -8.81
C GLU A 200 1.59 11.04 -8.59
N ASN A 201 1.54 10.58 -7.34
CA ASN A 201 1.57 9.16 -7.00
C ASN A 201 0.39 8.40 -7.63
N MET A 202 -0.82 8.98 -7.62
CA MET A 202 -1.98 8.40 -8.30
C MET A 202 -1.73 8.25 -9.81
N GLY A 203 -1.06 9.22 -10.44
CA GLY A 203 -0.73 9.18 -11.86
C GLY A 203 0.34 8.14 -12.22
N LEU A 204 1.17 7.73 -11.28
CA LEU A 204 2.17 6.68 -11.45
C LEU A 204 1.61 5.27 -11.20
N ALA A 205 0.49 5.14 -10.48
CA ALA A 205 -0.07 3.86 -10.07
C ALA A 205 -0.97 3.22 -11.13
N ASP A 206 -0.97 1.88 -11.19
CA ASP A 206 -1.95 1.08 -11.94
C ASP A 206 -3.23 0.86 -11.13
N VAL A 207 -3.09 0.83 -9.79
CA VAL A 207 -4.19 0.74 -8.84
C VAL A 207 -3.96 1.73 -7.72
N VAL A 208 -4.95 2.57 -7.45
CA VAL A 208 -5.05 3.40 -6.25
C VAL A 208 -6.03 2.76 -5.28
N ARG A 209 -5.63 2.61 -4.04
CA ARG A 209 -6.51 2.20 -2.95
C ARG A 209 -6.55 3.29 -1.87
N GLY A 210 -7.69 3.50 -1.28
CA GLY A 210 -7.87 4.34 -0.09
C GLY A 210 -9.21 4.06 0.57
N SER A 211 -9.38 4.52 1.81
CA SER A 211 -10.67 4.50 2.49
C SER A 211 -11.47 5.77 2.18
N THR A 212 -12.78 5.74 2.43
CA THR A 212 -13.62 6.96 2.40
C THR A 212 -13.09 8.01 3.37
N GLU A 213 -12.50 7.61 4.49
CA GLU A 213 -11.88 8.51 5.47
C GLU A 213 -10.63 9.19 4.90
N ASP A 214 -9.74 8.44 4.22
CA ASP A 214 -8.54 9.00 3.57
C ASP A 214 -8.91 10.11 2.58
N PHE A 215 -9.89 9.86 1.73
CA PHE A 215 -10.35 10.85 0.74
C PHE A 215 -11.18 11.99 1.38
N GLY A 216 -11.81 11.71 2.52
CA GLY A 216 -12.41 12.74 3.37
C GLY A 216 -11.38 13.77 3.82
N TYR A 217 -10.21 13.31 4.29
CA TYR A 217 -9.10 14.19 4.69
C TYR A 217 -8.41 14.83 3.49
N LEU A 218 -8.20 14.08 2.40
CA LEU A 218 -7.43 14.54 1.25
C LEU A 218 -8.21 15.55 0.38
N TYR A 219 -9.50 15.32 0.17
CA TYR A 219 -10.33 16.09 -0.76
C TYR A 219 -11.59 16.71 -0.13
N GLY A 220 -11.90 16.39 1.13
CA GLY A 220 -13.19 16.75 1.73
C GLY A 220 -14.38 15.99 1.12
N LEU A 221 -14.16 14.85 0.48
CA LEU A 221 -15.17 14.06 -0.22
C LEU A 221 -15.43 12.74 0.50
N GLN A 222 -16.70 12.32 0.53
CA GLN A 222 -17.13 11.02 1.08
C GLN A 222 -17.92 10.19 0.07
N ASP A 223 -18.51 10.83 -0.94
CA ASP A 223 -19.21 10.14 -2.01
C ASP A 223 -18.23 9.48 -2.99
N GLY A 224 -18.42 8.21 -3.30
CA GLY A 224 -17.48 7.43 -4.11
C GLY A 224 -17.39 7.90 -5.55
N GLU A 225 -18.49 8.33 -6.16
CA GLU A 225 -18.49 8.86 -7.53
C GLU A 225 -17.72 10.19 -7.58
N ALA A 226 -17.92 11.06 -6.59
CA ALA A 226 -17.18 12.31 -6.48
C ALA A 226 -15.67 12.06 -6.23
N ILE A 227 -15.32 11.07 -5.39
CA ILE A 227 -13.94 10.65 -5.16
C ILE A 227 -13.32 10.13 -6.47
N TYR A 228 -14.02 9.23 -7.19
CA TYR A 228 -13.52 8.72 -8.46
C TYR A 228 -13.45 9.81 -9.53
N GLY A 229 -14.35 10.78 -9.53
CA GLY A 229 -14.27 11.96 -10.39
C GLY A 229 -12.98 12.76 -10.24
N ARG A 230 -12.31 12.68 -9.06
CA ARG A 230 -10.98 13.27 -8.83
C ARG A 230 -9.86 12.30 -9.19
N VAL A 231 -9.87 11.09 -8.62
CA VAL A 231 -8.82 10.07 -8.79
C VAL A 231 -8.75 9.57 -10.23
N GLY A 232 -9.88 9.39 -10.89
CA GLY A 232 -9.96 8.89 -12.28
C GLY A 232 -9.28 9.79 -13.32
N ARG A 233 -8.90 11.02 -12.96
CA ARG A 233 -8.07 11.89 -13.80
C ARG A 233 -6.60 11.42 -13.86
N PHE A 234 -6.18 10.66 -12.87
CA PHE A 234 -4.81 10.22 -12.66
C PHE A 234 -4.66 8.71 -12.85
N CYS A 235 -5.56 7.92 -12.27
CA CYS A 235 -5.52 6.47 -12.26
C CYS A 235 -6.86 5.87 -12.70
N ARG A 236 -6.81 4.82 -13.55
CA ARG A 236 -8.01 4.17 -14.08
C ARG A 236 -8.73 3.30 -13.04
N THR A 237 -8.00 2.76 -12.07
CA THR A 237 -8.56 1.81 -11.07
C THR A 237 -8.46 2.40 -9.67
N LEU A 238 -9.62 2.66 -9.06
CA LEU A 238 -9.74 3.03 -7.65
C LEU A 238 -10.42 1.91 -6.87
N ILE A 239 -9.77 1.41 -5.83
CA ILE A 239 -10.37 0.54 -4.81
C ILE A 239 -10.69 1.42 -3.60
N LEU A 240 -11.97 1.65 -3.36
CA LEU A 240 -12.47 2.46 -2.25
C LEU A 240 -13.04 1.55 -1.17
N THR A 241 -12.40 1.53 0.00
CA THR A 241 -12.86 0.76 1.16
C THR A 241 -13.67 1.64 2.11
N ASP A 242 -14.73 1.08 2.71
CA ASP A 242 -15.64 1.79 3.61
C ASP A 242 -15.89 0.98 4.89
N GLY A 243 -14.80 0.64 5.58
CA GLY A 243 -14.82 -0.16 6.81
C GLY A 243 -15.53 -1.49 6.62
N ALA A 244 -16.51 -1.77 7.48
CA ALA A 244 -17.32 -2.98 7.44
C ALA A 244 -18.50 -2.92 6.44
N ARG A 245 -18.69 -1.79 5.73
CA ARG A 245 -19.85 -1.60 4.84
C ARG A 245 -19.65 -2.28 3.49
N ALA A 246 -18.64 -1.81 2.74
CA ALA A 246 -18.40 -2.29 1.38
C ALA A 246 -16.98 -1.99 0.90
N VAL A 247 -16.57 -2.71 -0.14
CA VAL A 247 -15.48 -2.33 -1.03
C VAL A 247 -16.09 -1.97 -2.39
N ARG A 248 -15.76 -0.80 -2.90
CA ARG A 248 -16.18 -0.36 -4.24
C ARG A 248 -14.96 -0.25 -5.15
N VAL A 249 -15.08 -0.79 -6.35
CA VAL A 249 -14.03 -0.69 -7.37
C VAL A 249 -14.57 0.12 -8.54
N PHE A 250 -13.91 1.24 -8.77
CA PHE A 250 -14.22 2.15 -9.86
C PHE A 250 -13.21 1.97 -10.98
N THR A 251 -13.72 1.88 -12.19
CA THR A 251 -12.97 1.86 -13.44
C THR A 251 -13.68 2.73 -14.48
N PRO A 252 -13.10 3.03 -15.65
CA PRO A 252 -13.81 3.74 -16.71
C PRO A 252 -15.06 3.02 -17.23
N GLU A 253 -15.15 1.71 -17.02
CA GLU A 253 -16.26 0.85 -17.39
C GLU A 253 -17.43 0.92 -16.39
N GLY A 254 -17.20 1.43 -15.17
CA GLY A 254 -18.22 1.59 -14.13
C GLY A 254 -17.72 1.33 -12.72
N CYS A 255 -18.68 1.13 -11.80
CA CYS A 255 -18.43 0.83 -10.40
C CYS A 255 -19.02 -0.53 -10.03
N GLU A 256 -18.20 -1.39 -9.44
CA GLU A 256 -18.62 -2.63 -8.82
C GLU A 256 -18.56 -2.53 -7.31
N THR A 257 -19.60 -3.03 -6.62
CA THR A 257 -19.70 -3.00 -5.15
C THR A 257 -19.67 -4.40 -4.58
N TYR A 258 -18.79 -4.63 -3.61
CA TYR A 258 -18.57 -5.88 -2.92
C TYR A 258 -18.93 -5.72 -1.45
N PRO A 259 -19.94 -6.44 -0.93
CA PRO A 259 -20.29 -6.38 0.49
C PRO A 259 -19.18 -6.99 1.33
N VAL A 260 -18.91 -6.41 2.49
CA VAL A 260 -17.98 -6.96 3.48
C VAL A 260 -18.78 -7.87 4.42
N PRO A 261 -18.50 -9.17 4.49
CA PRO A 261 -19.17 -10.07 5.44
C PRO A 261 -18.91 -9.64 6.88
N ALA A 262 -19.95 -9.63 7.71
CA ALA A 262 -19.81 -9.32 9.13
C ALA A 262 -18.97 -10.41 9.83
N ILE A 263 -18.09 -9.99 10.71
CA ILE A 263 -17.24 -10.85 11.54
C ILE A 263 -17.24 -10.34 12.99
N GLU A 264 -16.91 -11.22 13.91
CA GLU A 264 -16.51 -10.80 15.24
C GLU A 264 -15.11 -10.20 15.16
N THR A 265 -14.99 -8.93 15.54
CA THR A 265 -13.74 -8.15 15.41
C THR A 265 -13.07 -8.04 16.76
N VAL A 266 -11.79 -8.40 16.82
CA VAL A 266 -10.90 -8.23 17.98
C VAL A 266 -10.13 -6.91 17.86
N SER A 267 -9.65 -6.57 16.66
CA SER A 267 -8.92 -5.33 16.37
C SER A 267 -9.04 -4.99 14.89
N THR A 268 -9.04 -3.70 14.55
CA THR A 268 -9.04 -3.23 13.16
C THR A 268 -7.65 -2.81 12.67
N VAL A 269 -6.64 -2.87 13.55
CA VAL A 269 -5.26 -2.50 13.22
C VAL A 269 -4.70 -3.42 12.13
N GLY A 270 -4.18 -2.83 11.07
CA GLY A 270 -3.61 -3.57 9.94
C GLY A 270 -4.64 -4.15 8.95
N ALA A 271 -5.96 -3.93 9.16
CA ALA A 271 -7.01 -4.44 8.26
C ALA A 271 -6.82 -3.95 6.82
N GLY A 272 -6.58 -2.65 6.62
CA GLY A 272 -6.30 -2.05 5.32
C GLY A 272 -5.01 -2.56 4.69
N ASP A 273 -3.96 -2.70 5.51
CA ASP A 273 -2.65 -3.18 5.07
C ASP A 273 -2.74 -4.62 4.54
N ASN A 274 -3.50 -5.47 5.24
CA ASN A 274 -3.70 -6.86 4.83
C ASN A 274 -4.71 -7.02 3.70
N PHE A 275 -5.65 -6.09 3.54
CA PHE A 275 -6.45 -5.99 2.32
C PHE A 275 -5.53 -5.73 1.10
N ASN A 276 -4.60 -4.78 1.19
CA ASN A 276 -3.62 -4.50 0.14
C ASN A 276 -2.82 -5.76 -0.20
N ALA A 277 -2.26 -6.42 0.82
CA ALA A 277 -1.47 -7.63 0.66
C ALA A 277 -2.27 -8.77 -0.02
N GLY A 278 -3.51 -9.00 0.39
CA GLY A 278 -4.38 -10.01 -0.19
C GLY A 278 -4.76 -9.72 -1.64
N TYR A 279 -5.00 -8.45 -1.99
CA TYR A 279 -5.26 -8.04 -3.36
C TYR A 279 -4.03 -8.23 -4.27
N ILE A 280 -2.85 -7.81 -3.79
CA ILE A 280 -1.58 -8.00 -4.49
C ILE A 280 -1.31 -9.50 -4.67
N TYR A 281 -1.43 -10.30 -3.60
CA TYR A 281 -1.27 -11.75 -3.66
C TYR A 281 -2.16 -12.38 -4.74
N ALA A 282 -3.46 -12.08 -4.74
CA ALA A 282 -4.40 -12.61 -5.73
C ALA A 282 -4.05 -12.20 -7.16
N THR A 283 -3.61 -10.94 -7.35
CA THR A 283 -3.17 -10.42 -8.65
C THR A 283 -1.94 -11.18 -9.15
N LEU A 284 -0.93 -11.37 -8.30
CA LEU A 284 0.31 -12.09 -8.66
C LEU A 284 0.08 -13.58 -8.89
N ARG A 285 -0.91 -14.17 -8.23
CA ARG A 285 -1.31 -15.58 -8.42
C ARG A 285 -2.23 -15.78 -9.62
N GLY A 286 -2.54 -14.72 -10.38
CA GLY A 286 -3.34 -14.81 -11.60
C GLY A 286 -4.82 -15.08 -11.36
N PHE A 287 -5.39 -14.59 -10.25
CA PHE A 287 -6.84 -14.72 -10.02
C PHE A 287 -7.58 -14.01 -11.16
N PRO A 288 -8.59 -14.67 -11.77
CA PRO A 288 -9.04 -14.29 -13.12
C PRO A 288 -9.80 -12.97 -13.17
N ASP A 289 -10.53 -12.64 -12.12
CA ASP A 289 -11.45 -11.50 -12.11
C ASP A 289 -11.32 -10.65 -10.85
N GLN A 290 -11.93 -9.48 -10.90
CA GLN A 290 -11.91 -8.52 -9.80
C GLN A 290 -12.61 -9.07 -8.54
N THR A 291 -13.68 -9.84 -8.71
CA THR A 291 -14.45 -10.43 -7.62
C THR A 291 -13.57 -11.36 -6.78
N SER A 292 -12.82 -12.25 -7.41
CA SER A 292 -11.95 -13.20 -6.72
C SER A 292 -10.76 -12.50 -6.05
N ARG A 293 -10.22 -11.43 -6.64
CA ARG A 293 -9.15 -10.60 -6.04
C ARG A 293 -9.65 -9.86 -4.80
N ILE A 294 -10.84 -9.23 -4.87
CA ILE A 294 -11.46 -8.55 -3.73
C ILE A 294 -11.85 -9.55 -2.62
N ALA A 295 -12.35 -10.73 -2.98
CA ALA A 295 -12.66 -11.80 -2.01
C ALA A 295 -11.40 -12.22 -1.23
N MET A 296 -10.24 -12.40 -1.91
CA MET A 296 -8.97 -12.71 -1.25
C MET A 296 -8.48 -11.55 -0.38
N ALA A 297 -8.55 -10.31 -0.87
CA ALA A 297 -8.22 -9.12 -0.12
C ALA A 297 -9.05 -8.99 1.17
N SER A 298 -10.36 -9.17 1.06
CA SER A 298 -11.28 -9.15 2.20
C SER A 298 -11.01 -10.28 3.19
N ARG A 299 -10.69 -11.48 2.70
CA ARG A 299 -10.32 -12.63 3.54
C ARG A 299 -9.08 -12.34 4.41
N TRP A 300 -8.03 -11.73 3.84
CA TRP A 300 -6.82 -11.38 4.58
C TRP A 300 -7.08 -10.26 5.59
N SER A 301 -7.84 -9.25 5.20
CA SER A 301 -8.28 -8.19 6.11
C SER A 301 -9.08 -8.75 7.30
N GLN A 302 -10.03 -9.65 7.05
CA GLN A 302 -10.86 -10.28 8.08
C GLN A 302 -10.05 -11.21 9.00
N ASP A 303 -9.05 -11.92 8.47
CA ASP A 303 -8.18 -12.78 9.27
C ASP A 303 -7.44 -11.94 10.33
N VAL A 304 -6.90 -10.81 9.93
CA VAL A 304 -6.22 -9.89 10.86
C VAL A 304 -7.19 -9.28 11.86
N CYS A 305 -8.40 -8.93 11.44
CA CYS A 305 -9.40 -8.38 12.36
C CYS A 305 -9.86 -9.36 13.47
N ARG A 306 -9.65 -10.67 13.31
CA ARG A 306 -10.01 -11.70 14.31
C ARG A 306 -8.94 -11.96 15.37
N GLN A 307 -7.83 -11.23 15.36
CA GLN A 307 -6.70 -11.45 16.25
C GLN A 307 -6.06 -10.14 16.72
N MET A 308 -5.26 -10.25 17.80
CA MET A 308 -4.40 -9.15 18.26
C MET A 308 -3.09 -9.18 17.48
N GLY A 309 -3.06 -8.54 16.33
CA GLY A 309 -1.87 -8.48 15.46
C GLY A 309 -2.16 -7.71 14.18
N ASN A 310 -1.10 -7.40 13.43
CA ASN A 310 -1.15 -6.58 12.20
C ASN A 310 -0.74 -7.36 10.94
N ASN A 311 -0.62 -8.69 11.03
CA ASN A 311 -0.24 -9.55 9.91
C ASN A 311 -1.10 -10.80 9.89
N ILE A 312 -1.18 -11.48 8.75
CA ILE A 312 -1.98 -12.70 8.58
C ILE A 312 -1.54 -13.82 9.52
N SER A 313 -2.52 -14.62 9.94
CA SER A 313 -2.34 -15.74 10.87
C SER A 313 -1.60 -16.92 10.24
N PRO A 314 -0.95 -17.78 11.05
CA PRO A 314 -0.37 -19.04 10.57
C PRO A 314 -1.40 -19.96 9.93
N GLU A 315 -2.67 -19.94 10.40
CA GLU A 315 -3.77 -20.73 9.88
C GLU A 315 -4.14 -20.30 8.46
N LEU A 316 -4.19 -18.98 8.21
CA LEU A 316 -4.40 -18.47 6.85
C LEU A 316 -3.23 -18.86 5.95
N VAL A 317 -1.98 -18.69 6.39
CA VAL A 317 -0.79 -19.10 5.62
C VAL A 317 -0.86 -20.57 5.24
N ALA A 318 -1.16 -21.47 6.20
CA ALA A 318 -1.28 -22.90 5.92
C ALA A 318 -2.39 -23.23 4.90
N SER A 319 -3.46 -22.42 4.86
CA SER A 319 -4.56 -22.60 3.90
C SER A 319 -4.20 -22.17 2.46
N LEU A 320 -3.19 -21.31 2.29
CA LEU A 320 -2.72 -20.84 0.97
C LEU A 320 -1.77 -21.84 0.29
N GLN A 321 -1.25 -22.80 1.04
CA GLN A 321 -0.31 -23.83 0.56
C GLN A 321 -1.00 -25.13 0.10
N ARG A 322 -2.31 -25.22 0.31
CA ARG A 322 -3.18 -26.35 -0.13
C ARG A 322 -3.80 -26.05 -1.49
#